data_aa85b2e41d21a55b63c2821593269efb
#
_entry.id   aa85b2e41d21a55b63c2821593269efb
#
_cell.length_a   1.000
_cell.length_b   1.000
_cell.length_c   1.000
_cell.angle_alpha   90.00
_cell.angle_beta   90.00
_cell.angle_gamma   90.00
#
_symmetry.space_group_name_H-M   'P 1'
#
loop_
_entity.id
_entity.type
_entity.pdbx_description
1 polymer ?
#
loop_
_entity_poly.entity_id
_entity_poly.type
_entity_poly.pdbx_seq_one_letter_code
_entity_poly.pdbx_strand_id
1 'polypeptide(L)'
;MTRIRSLSLAALSAPLALALAACGSTDEAGEGAVSGQPVAAVEAPAGTTWTDTVQVTDSDGYLLGNPDAPIKLLEYASLTCPACAAFAANGADQLKEDYVATGKVSYELRNQIHGPHDLVLAQMVRCGAPETYHPLSDQVWKNLQEVLSPV
;
A
#
# COMPACT_ATOMS: atom_id res chain seq x y z
N MET A 1 29.13 38.92 74.10
CA MET A 1 28.88 37.47 74.34
C MET A 1 27.49 37.16 73.82
N THR A 2 27.40 36.75 72.58
CA THR A 2 26.07 36.38 71.96
C THR A 2 26.27 35.10 71.18
N ARG A 3 25.65 34.03 71.62
CA ARG A 3 25.70 32.71 71.02
C ARG A 3 24.70 32.66 69.84
N ILE A 4 25.20 32.43 68.65
CA ILE A 4 24.37 32.16 67.47
C ILE A 4 24.10 30.66 67.46
N ARG A 5 22.81 30.28 67.50
CA ARG A 5 22.32 28.91 67.39
C ARG A 5 22.26 28.53 65.89
N SER A 6 22.98 27.49 65.56
CA SER A 6 22.90 26.83 64.28
C SER A 6 21.52 26.17 64.12
N LEU A 7 20.71 26.60 63.16
CA LEU A 7 19.54 25.90 62.75
C LEU A 7 19.92 24.96 61.55
N SER A 8 19.78 23.69 61.81
CA SER A 8 19.94 22.63 60.81
C SER A 8 18.86 22.70 59.78
N LEU A 9 19.20 22.99 58.52
CA LEU A 9 18.35 22.71 57.36
C LEU A 9 18.61 21.27 56.93
N ALA A 10 17.78 20.37 57.40
CA ALA A 10 17.69 19.03 56.86
C ALA A 10 16.21 18.76 56.60
N ALA A 11 15.93 18.25 55.43
CA ALA A 11 14.63 17.76 54.93
C ALA A 11 13.95 18.68 53.91
N LEU A 12 14.38 18.59 52.62
CA LEU A 12 13.51 18.71 51.45
C LEU A 12 14.27 18.23 50.19
N SER A 13 14.62 16.95 50.12
CA SER A 13 15.19 16.34 48.94
C SER A 13 14.70 14.90 48.71
N ALA A 14 13.38 14.73 48.65
CA ALA A 14 12.80 13.49 48.14
C ALA A 14 11.32 13.72 47.81
N PRO A 15 10.98 14.15 46.62
CA PRO A 15 10.20 13.34 45.72
C PRO A 15 10.41 13.71 44.20
N LEU A 16 11.65 13.74 43.71
CA LEU A 16 11.88 13.98 42.28
C LEU A 16 12.42 12.73 41.56
N ALA A 17 12.51 11.61 42.25
CA ALA A 17 13.03 10.36 41.69
C ALA A 17 11.93 9.40 41.16
N LEU A 18 10.65 9.73 41.32
CA LEU A 18 9.56 8.82 40.88
C LEU A 18 8.93 9.15 39.55
N ALA A 19 9.33 10.23 38.88
CA ALA A 19 8.75 10.65 37.61
C ALA A 19 9.53 10.20 36.35
N LEU A 20 10.70 9.55 36.51
CA LEU A 20 11.48 9.03 35.38
C LEU A 20 11.33 7.51 35.13
N ALA A 21 10.53 6.82 35.93
CA ALA A 21 10.31 5.37 35.73
C ALA A 21 9.16 5.04 34.80
N ALA A 22 8.48 6.04 34.22
CA ALA A 22 7.34 5.81 33.31
C ALA A 22 7.70 5.86 31.81
N CYS A 23 8.98 6.06 31.46
CA CYS A 23 9.44 6.08 30.06
C CYS A 23 10.56 5.06 29.78
N GLY A 24 10.64 4.00 30.54
CA GLY A 24 11.72 3.01 30.44
C GLY A 24 11.24 1.57 30.37
N SER A 25 10.18 1.30 29.64
CA SER A 25 9.94 -0.04 29.10
C SER A 25 10.30 0.00 27.61
N THR A 26 11.58 -0.19 27.34
CA THR A 26 12.04 -0.76 26.07
C THR A 26 11.64 -2.22 26.10
N ASP A 27 10.37 -2.48 25.96
CA ASP A 27 9.86 -3.79 25.61
C ASP A 27 9.27 -3.67 24.22
N GLU A 28 10.00 -4.29 23.33
CA GLU A 28 9.54 -4.88 22.07
C GLU A 28 8.60 -3.96 21.28
N ALA A 29 9.11 -3.49 20.14
CA ALA A 29 8.25 -3.17 19.04
C ALA A 29 7.31 -4.38 18.91
N GLY A 30 6.16 -4.29 19.54
CA GLY A 30 5.07 -5.22 19.30
C GLY A 30 4.82 -5.12 17.81
N GLU A 31 5.29 -6.11 17.07
CA GLU A 31 4.68 -6.47 15.82
C GLU A 31 3.20 -6.44 16.14
N GLY A 32 2.47 -5.48 15.57
CA GLY A 32 1.03 -5.42 15.69
C GLY A 32 0.53 -6.75 15.15
N ALA A 33 0.37 -7.70 16.06
CA ALA A 33 -0.16 -9.01 15.73
C ALA A 33 -1.53 -8.75 15.13
N VAL A 34 -1.61 -8.77 13.81
CA VAL A 34 -2.88 -8.82 13.09
C VAL A 34 -3.55 -10.11 13.58
N SER A 35 -4.42 -9.98 14.57
CA SER A 35 -5.16 -11.09 15.18
C SER A 35 -6.26 -11.57 14.24
N GLY A 36 -5.90 -11.92 13.01
CA GLY A 36 -6.79 -12.50 12.00
C GLY A 36 -6.37 -13.94 11.67
N GLN A 37 -7.33 -14.79 11.41
CA GLN A 37 -7.04 -16.08 10.79
C GLN A 37 -6.38 -15.85 9.44
N PRO A 38 -5.32 -16.59 9.08
CA PRO A 38 -4.73 -16.47 7.75
C PRO A 38 -5.79 -16.69 6.66
N VAL A 39 -5.84 -15.80 5.70
CA VAL A 39 -6.74 -15.94 4.54
C VAL A 39 -6.28 -17.15 3.73
N ALA A 40 -7.18 -18.10 3.54
CA ALA A 40 -6.92 -19.28 2.73
C ALA A 40 -6.77 -18.92 1.24
N ALA A 41 -5.88 -19.61 0.54
CA ALA A 41 -5.79 -19.51 -0.90
C ALA A 41 -7.02 -20.13 -1.57
N VAL A 42 -7.41 -19.58 -2.70
CA VAL A 42 -8.50 -20.08 -3.56
C VAL A 42 -7.90 -20.37 -4.93
N GLU A 43 -8.02 -21.60 -5.38
CA GLU A 43 -7.50 -21.98 -6.70
C GLU A 43 -8.33 -21.35 -7.83
N ALA A 44 -7.64 -21.00 -8.92
CA ALA A 44 -8.32 -20.52 -10.12
C ALA A 44 -9.08 -21.68 -10.81
N PRO A 45 -10.11 -21.36 -11.61
CA PRO A 45 -10.78 -22.35 -12.43
C PRO A 45 -9.81 -23.13 -13.32
N ALA A 46 -10.10 -24.40 -13.58
CA ALA A 46 -9.24 -25.26 -14.35
C ALA A 46 -8.88 -24.66 -15.71
N GLY A 47 -7.59 -24.61 -16.01
CA GLY A 47 -7.06 -24.05 -17.27
C GLY A 47 -6.87 -22.53 -17.26
N THR A 48 -7.05 -21.87 -16.12
CA THR A 48 -6.82 -20.41 -15.96
C THR A 48 -5.89 -20.13 -14.78
N THR A 49 -5.42 -18.88 -14.69
CA THR A 49 -4.73 -18.35 -13.51
C THR A 49 -5.43 -17.08 -13.05
N TRP A 50 -5.34 -16.77 -11.76
CA TRP A 50 -5.89 -15.51 -11.27
C TRP A 50 -5.17 -14.29 -11.83
N THR A 51 -3.88 -14.41 -12.17
CA THR A 51 -3.09 -13.35 -12.77
C THR A 51 -3.41 -13.06 -14.23
N ASP A 52 -4.12 -13.97 -14.90
CA ASP A 52 -4.61 -13.80 -16.27
C ASP A 52 -6.13 -13.51 -16.34
N THR A 53 -6.79 -13.53 -15.17
CA THR A 53 -8.24 -13.30 -15.09
C THR A 53 -8.51 -11.82 -14.84
N VAL A 54 -9.02 -11.13 -15.86
CA VAL A 54 -9.39 -9.71 -15.79
C VAL A 54 -10.84 -9.52 -16.17
N GLN A 55 -11.56 -8.70 -15.42
CA GLN A 55 -12.92 -8.28 -15.75
C GLN A 55 -13.10 -6.77 -15.60
N VAL A 56 -13.95 -6.20 -16.46
CA VAL A 56 -14.38 -4.80 -16.31
C VAL A 56 -15.46 -4.75 -15.25
N THR A 57 -15.33 -3.83 -14.28
CA THR A 57 -16.31 -3.65 -13.21
C THR A 57 -17.39 -2.63 -13.60
N ASP A 58 -18.50 -2.59 -12.85
CA ASP A 58 -19.56 -1.59 -13.03
C ASP A 58 -19.08 -0.13 -12.83
N SER A 59 -17.92 0.04 -12.25
CA SER A 59 -17.27 1.34 -12.05
C SER A 59 -16.22 1.63 -13.13
N ASP A 60 -16.25 0.93 -14.25
CA ASP A 60 -15.28 1.05 -15.34
C ASP A 60 -13.82 0.79 -14.93
N GLY A 61 -13.61 0.09 -13.82
CA GLY A 61 -12.29 -0.41 -13.38
C GLY A 61 -11.96 -1.75 -14.04
N TYR A 62 -10.69 -2.13 -13.95
CA TYR A 62 -10.21 -3.43 -14.41
C TYR A 62 -9.76 -4.24 -13.20
N LEU A 63 -10.54 -5.22 -12.81
CA LEU A 63 -10.27 -6.10 -11.69
C LEU A 63 -9.47 -7.31 -12.16
N LEU A 64 -8.28 -7.46 -11.62
CA LEU A 64 -7.39 -8.61 -11.79
C LEU A 64 -7.58 -9.58 -10.62
N GLY A 65 -7.72 -10.85 -10.93
CA GLY A 65 -7.76 -11.90 -9.93
C GLY A 65 -9.16 -12.43 -9.62
N ASN A 66 -9.28 -13.07 -8.47
CA ASN A 66 -10.52 -13.67 -7.99
C ASN A 66 -11.56 -12.57 -7.66
N PRO A 67 -12.70 -12.50 -8.36
CA PRO A 67 -13.73 -11.51 -8.04
C PRO A 67 -14.34 -11.70 -6.66
N ASP A 68 -14.27 -12.91 -6.10
CA ASP A 68 -14.78 -13.24 -4.78
C ASP A 68 -13.68 -13.23 -3.70
N ALA A 69 -12.46 -12.74 -4.02
CA ALA A 69 -11.37 -12.65 -3.05
C ALA A 69 -11.82 -11.89 -1.79
N PRO A 70 -11.45 -12.37 -0.59
CA PRO A 70 -11.87 -11.74 0.67
C PRO A 70 -11.23 -10.37 0.89
N ILE A 71 -10.11 -10.09 0.24
CA ILE A 71 -9.43 -8.80 0.31
C ILE A 71 -9.56 -8.12 -1.06
N LYS A 72 -10.07 -6.89 -1.05
CA LYS A 72 -10.21 -6.06 -2.25
C LYS A 72 -9.22 -4.91 -2.17
N LEU A 73 -8.28 -4.87 -3.09
CA LEU A 73 -7.39 -3.73 -3.27
C LEU A 73 -7.88 -2.91 -4.45
N LEU A 74 -8.18 -1.65 -4.20
CA LEU A 74 -8.61 -0.69 -5.20
C LEU A 74 -7.56 0.40 -5.32
N GLU A 75 -7.00 0.58 -6.52
CA GLU A 75 -6.08 1.64 -6.84
C GLU A 75 -6.73 2.65 -7.80
N TYR A 76 -6.71 3.91 -7.40
CA TYR A 76 -6.97 5.03 -8.30
C TYR A 76 -5.64 5.57 -8.81
N ALA A 77 -5.30 5.29 -10.05
CA ALA A 77 -3.99 5.60 -10.59
C ALA A 77 -4.05 6.43 -11.87
N SER A 78 -3.13 7.38 -11.95
CA SER A 78 -2.87 8.14 -13.18
C SER A 78 -1.69 7.50 -13.92
N LEU A 79 -1.84 7.38 -15.23
CA LEU A 79 -0.78 6.85 -16.11
C LEU A 79 0.38 7.83 -16.30
N THR A 80 0.23 9.08 -15.83
CA THR A 80 1.29 10.10 -15.83
C THR A 80 1.89 10.35 -14.45
N CYS A 81 1.44 9.64 -13.41
CA CYS A 81 1.85 9.87 -12.03
C CYS A 81 3.15 9.12 -11.68
N PRO A 82 4.22 9.83 -11.26
CA PRO A 82 5.47 9.18 -10.87
C PRO A 82 5.33 8.26 -9.64
N ALA A 83 4.43 8.56 -8.71
CA ALA A 83 4.20 7.72 -7.53
C ALA A 83 3.51 6.39 -7.92
N CYS A 84 2.56 6.44 -8.87
CA CYS A 84 1.94 5.23 -9.42
C CYS A 84 2.98 4.37 -10.17
N ALA A 85 3.84 5.01 -10.98
CA ALA A 85 4.95 4.32 -11.63
C ALA A 85 5.93 3.68 -10.61
N ALA A 86 6.21 4.36 -9.50
CA ALA A 86 7.05 3.81 -8.45
C ALA A 86 6.39 2.59 -7.76
N PHE A 87 5.08 2.62 -7.51
CA PHE A 87 4.35 1.46 -7.01
C PHE A 87 4.37 0.30 -8.02
N ALA A 88 4.09 0.58 -9.29
CA ALA A 88 4.16 -0.42 -10.35
C ALA A 88 5.54 -1.10 -10.42
N ALA A 89 6.62 -0.32 -10.22
CA ALA A 89 7.99 -0.84 -10.28
C ALA A 89 8.44 -1.63 -9.03
N ASN A 90 7.89 -1.33 -7.85
CA ASN A 90 8.45 -1.82 -6.58
C ASN A 90 7.47 -2.66 -5.74
N GLY A 91 6.17 -2.65 -6.05
CA GLY A 91 5.16 -3.32 -5.24
C GLY A 91 4.13 -4.12 -6.02
N ALA A 92 3.79 -3.71 -7.24
CA ALA A 92 2.69 -4.33 -7.98
C ALA A 92 3.00 -5.78 -8.40
N ASP A 93 4.24 -6.09 -8.77
CA ASP A 93 4.62 -7.45 -9.15
C ASP A 93 4.50 -8.39 -7.95
N GLN A 94 5.03 -8.00 -6.78
CA GLN A 94 4.89 -8.77 -5.55
C GLN A 94 3.41 -8.94 -5.13
N LEU A 95 2.61 -7.88 -5.25
CA LEU A 95 1.17 -7.97 -4.99
C LEU A 95 0.49 -9.03 -5.89
N LYS A 96 0.82 -9.02 -7.19
CA LYS A 96 0.25 -9.95 -8.17
C LYS A 96 0.69 -11.38 -7.90
N GLU A 97 1.99 -11.61 -7.64
CA GLU A 97 2.58 -12.93 -7.45
C GLU A 97 2.19 -13.58 -6.12
N ASP A 98 2.27 -12.84 -5.01
CA ASP A 98 2.12 -13.40 -3.66
C ASP A 98 0.65 -13.45 -3.20
N TYR A 99 -0.19 -12.53 -3.71
CA TYR A 99 -1.54 -12.36 -3.19
C TYR A 99 -2.63 -12.55 -4.23
N VAL A 100 -2.52 -11.95 -5.41
CA VAL A 100 -3.53 -12.11 -6.47
C VAL A 100 -3.48 -13.53 -7.01
N ALA A 101 -2.30 -14.05 -7.33
CA ALA A 101 -2.11 -15.42 -7.85
C ALA A 101 -2.69 -16.49 -6.93
N THR A 102 -2.74 -16.22 -5.62
CA THR A 102 -3.31 -17.14 -4.63
C THR A 102 -4.82 -16.99 -4.42
N GLY A 103 -5.47 -16.08 -5.14
CA GLY A 103 -6.90 -15.81 -5.01
C GLY A 103 -7.32 -15.12 -3.70
N LYS A 104 -6.37 -14.71 -2.87
CA LYS A 104 -6.61 -14.02 -1.59
C LYS A 104 -6.98 -12.55 -1.76
N VAL A 105 -6.42 -11.92 -2.79
CA VAL A 105 -6.61 -10.50 -3.11
C VAL A 105 -7.15 -10.38 -4.53
N SER A 106 -8.13 -9.53 -4.74
CA SER A 106 -8.43 -8.97 -6.06
C SER A 106 -7.86 -7.57 -6.13
N TYR A 107 -7.27 -7.23 -7.26
CA TYR A 107 -6.67 -5.94 -7.53
C TYR A 107 -7.41 -5.22 -8.64
N GLU A 108 -8.14 -4.16 -8.28
CA GLU A 108 -8.87 -3.33 -9.25
C GLU A 108 -8.12 -2.03 -9.47
N LEU A 109 -7.83 -1.74 -10.74
CA LEU A 109 -7.21 -0.49 -11.18
C LEU A 109 -8.25 0.39 -11.87
N ARG A 110 -8.40 1.63 -11.39
CA ARG A 110 -9.27 2.68 -11.96
C ARG A 110 -8.44 3.86 -12.39
N ASN A 111 -8.68 4.35 -13.60
CA ASN A 111 -7.96 5.53 -14.09
C ASN A 111 -8.36 6.79 -13.33
N GLN A 112 -7.35 7.52 -12.85
CA GLN A 112 -7.48 8.88 -12.35
C GLN A 112 -6.90 9.83 -13.42
N ILE A 113 -7.73 10.71 -13.97
CA ILE A 113 -7.32 11.60 -15.04
C ILE A 113 -6.85 12.94 -14.47
N HIS A 114 -5.56 13.22 -14.59
CA HIS A 114 -4.95 14.48 -14.12
C HIS A 114 -4.78 15.51 -15.24
N GLY A 115 -4.86 15.12 -16.50
CA GLY A 115 -4.71 16.02 -17.62
C GLY A 115 -4.87 15.35 -18.98
N PRO A 116 -4.64 16.11 -20.08
CA PRO A 116 -4.86 15.61 -21.44
C PRO A 116 -4.04 14.37 -21.80
N HIS A 117 -2.79 14.30 -21.34
CA HIS A 117 -1.93 13.13 -21.59
C HIS A 117 -2.50 11.86 -20.92
N ASP A 118 -2.98 11.99 -19.67
CA ASP A 118 -3.65 10.89 -18.99
C ASP A 118 -4.87 10.38 -19.76
N LEU A 119 -5.68 11.31 -20.28
CA LEU A 119 -6.88 10.94 -21.02
C LEU A 119 -6.54 10.12 -22.27
N VAL A 120 -5.51 10.54 -23.02
CA VAL A 120 -5.04 9.81 -24.19
C VAL A 120 -4.50 8.44 -23.82
N LEU A 121 -3.62 8.37 -22.82
CA LEU A 121 -3.03 7.11 -22.35
C LEU A 121 -4.11 6.16 -21.81
N ALA A 122 -5.07 6.66 -21.03
CA ALA A 122 -6.18 5.87 -20.53
C ALA A 122 -7.02 5.27 -21.68
N GLN A 123 -7.27 6.03 -22.73
CA GLN A 123 -7.97 5.52 -23.91
C GLN A 123 -7.13 4.43 -24.61
N MET A 124 -5.82 4.63 -24.74
CA MET A 124 -4.93 3.66 -25.40
C MET A 124 -4.89 2.32 -24.67
N VAL A 125 -4.69 2.31 -23.35
CA VAL A 125 -4.63 1.06 -22.57
C VAL A 125 -5.97 0.33 -22.49
N ARG A 126 -7.08 1.03 -22.75
CA ARG A 126 -8.44 0.48 -22.76
C ARG A 126 -8.92 -0.02 -24.14
N CYS A 127 -8.13 0.19 -25.21
CA CYS A 127 -8.54 -0.20 -26.57
C CYS A 127 -8.47 -1.70 -26.84
N GLY A 128 -7.81 -2.48 -25.98
CA GLY A 128 -7.64 -3.93 -26.16
C GLY A 128 -8.69 -4.77 -25.43
N ALA A 129 -8.46 -6.07 -25.42
CA ALA A 129 -9.19 -6.98 -24.55
C ALA A 129 -8.88 -6.66 -23.07
N PRO A 130 -9.80 -6.94 -22.11
CA PRO A 130 -9.62 -6.60 -20.71
C PRO A 130 -8.28 -7.08 -20.12
N GLU A 131 -7.82 -8.25 -20.55
CA GLU A 131 -6.57 -8.87 -20.07
C GLU A 131 -5.33 -8.06 -20.44
N THR A 132 -5.40 -7.19 -21.44
CA THR A 132 -4.28 -6.35 -21.88
C THR A 132 -4.12 -5.09 -21.05
N TYR A 133 -5.12 -4.72 -20.25
CA TYR A 133 -5.16 -3.43 -19.55
C TYR A 133 -4.04 -3.27 -18.53
N HIS A 134 -3.87 -4.23 -17.62
CA HIS A 134 -2.81 -4.18 -16.61
C HIS A 134 -1.40 -4.23 -17.24
N PRO A 135 -1.09 -5.16 -18.15
CA PRO A 135 0.21 -5.17 -18.83
C PRO A 135 0.52 -3.89 -19.60
N LEU A 136 -0.46 -3.29 -20.29
CA LEU A 136 -0.25 -2.03 -21.00
C LEU A 136 -0.03 -0.86 -20.07
N SER A 137 -0.77 -0.79 -18.96
CA SER A 137 -0.57 0.23 -17.91
C SER A 137 0.83 0.11 -17.30
N ASP A 138 1.28 -1.09 -17.00
CA ASP A 138 2.63 -1.36 -16.51
C ASP A 138 3.70 -0.89 -17.52
N GLN A 139 3.50 -1.11 -18.82
CA GLN A 139 4.41 -0.63 -19.86
C GLN A 139 4.47 0.90 -19.93
N VAL A 140 3.34 1.60 -19.79
CA VAL A 140 3.32 3.06 -19.74
C VAL A 140 4.15 3.55 -18.55
N TRP A 141 3.97 3.00 -17.35
CA TRP A 141 4.71 3.39 -16.16
C TRP A 141 6.20 3.06 -16.24
N LYS A 142 6.56 1.89 -16.78
CA LYS A 142 7.98 1.50 -17.00
C LYS A 142 8.71 2.46 -17.94
N ASN A 143 8.00 3.06 -18.88
CA ASN A 143 8.55 3.99 -19.89
C ASN A 143 8.08 5.44 -19.68
N LEU A 144 7.66 5.81 -18.46
CA LEU A 144 7.00 7.08 -18.19
C LEU A 144 7.79 8.29 -18.67
N GLN A 145 9.11 8.30 -18.49
CA GLN A 145 9.97 9.41 -18.90
C GLN A 145 9.97 9.58 -20.43
N GLU A 146 9.99 8.48 -21.16
CA GLU A 146 9.95 8.50 -22.63
C GLU A 146 8.58 8.95 -23.14
N VAL A 147 7.51 8.36 -22.56
CA VAL A 147 6.11 8.65 -22.92
C VAL A 147 5.77 10.13 -22.73
N LEU A 148 6.33 10.79 -21.71
CA LEU A 148 6.10 12.20 -21.40
C LEU A 148 7.12 13.15 -22.02
N SER A 149 8.15 12.65 -22.73
CA SER A 149 9.14 13.48 -23.39
C SER A 149 8.51 14.25 -24.57
N PRO A 150 8.77 15.54 -24.71
CA PRO A 150 8.33 16.28 -25.90
C PRO A 150 8.98 15.70 -27.16
N VAL A 151 8.20 15.58 -28.20
CA VAL A 151 8.62 15.17 -29.55
C VAL A 151 9.36 16.30 -30.25
#